data_a56208304425f653adefe4d054a27e99
#
_entry.id   a56208304425f653adefe4d054a27e99
#
_cell.length_a   1.000
_cell.length_b   1.000
_cell.length_c   1.000
_cell.angle_alpha   90.00
_cell.angle_beta   90.00
_cell.angle_gamma   90.00
#
_symmetry.space_group_name_H-M   'P 1'
#
loop_
_entity.id
_entity.type
_entity.pdbx_description
1 polymer ?
#
loop_
_entity_poly.entity_id
_entity_poly.type
_entity_poly.pdbx_seq_one_letter_code
_entity_poly.pdbx_strand_id
1 'polypeptide(L)'
;LTDSASTANPSDSPAAPGFERLMYASLCTVKTSVFDEMQRIRAHALKRNVADDVHVALLYQSGWFVEWMEGPSKGVHAVMARVARDTRHRQIRLLHSSHGRRRLSEPWSMAITQTQELPTDFARRVMEMREHHRLGQELDPAAVWRRLSTPLTHPGAREQALNDHFQRVIVVSAHGTDSFDLVRWLGQSQEAEVVHRRFAGSRDDMLDVATDYVDVDTGAVVRRVIAMARNGLQIGLTQAFLSDYSHAVLLLSGDAERDHQLMVRMVAACEQQPRRPVLLGVGSPACKHAELRRLAHKGGLVYLDCERGADDGVAAVWAATEPALDLSLATQSGWPGVGGSGWDRLSGT
;
A
#
# COMPACT_ATOMS: atom_id res chain seq x y z
N LEU A 1 7.02 -58.05 -28.02
CA LEU A 1 6.73 -56.79 -28.71
C LEU A 1 5.53 -56.13 -28.02
N THR A 2 5.77 -55.35 -26.96
CA THR A 2 4.75 -54.49 -26.35
C THR A 2 5.38 -53.13 -26.22
N ASP A 3 4.88 -52.22 -27.05
CA ASP A 3 5.23 -50.82 -27.11
C ASP A 3 4.68 -50.10 -25.87
N SER A 4 5.58 -49.59 -25.02
CA SER A 4 5.21 -48.74 -23.88
C SER A 4 5.28 -47.27 -24.31
N ALA A 5 4.16 -46.70 -24.71
CA ALA A 5 4.05 -45.29 -24.96
C ALA A 5 4.16 -44.52 -23.62
N SER A 6 5.27 -43.82 -23.47
CA SER A 6 5.51 -42.86 -22.37
C SER A 6 4.60 -41.65 -22.56
N THR A 7 3.58 -41.51 -21.70
CA THR A 7 2.74 -40.31 -21.62
C THR A 7 3.52 -39.22 -20.91
N ALA A 8 4.09 -38.30 -21.69
CA ALA A 8 4.67 -37.07 -21.16
C ALA A 8 3.55 -36.21 -20.50
N ASN A 9 3.75 -35.85 -19.24
CA ASN A 9 2.86 -35.00 -18.46
C ASN A 9 2.88 -33.56 -19.03
N PRO A 10 1.76 -32.90 -19.36
CA PRO A 10 1.75 -31.57 -19.99
C PRO A 10 1.97 -30.42 -19.03
N SER A 11 2.57 -30.64 -17.86
CA SER A 11 2.75 -29.60 -16.81
C SER A 11 4.13 -28.95 -16.75
N ASP A 12 5.06 -29.25 -17.65
CA ASP A 12 6.40 -28.67 -17.72
C ASP A 12 6.52 -27.62 -18.85
N SER A 13 5.61 -26.66 -18.92
CA SER A 13 5.93 -25.38 -19.60
C SER A 13 6.81 -24.56 -18.68
N PRO A 14 8.02 -24.16 -19.12
CA PRO A 14 8.84 -23.23 -18.31
C PRO A 14 8.02 -21.98 -18.07
N ALA A 15 7.77 -21.65 -16.80
CA ALA A 15 7.13 -20.41 -16.42
C ALA A 15 7.90 -19.27 -17.10
N ALA A 16 7.19 -18.36 -17.81
CA ALA A 16 7.81 -17.22 -18.45
C ALA A 16 8.73 -16.52 -17.44
N PRO A 17 9.96 -16.16 -17.84
CA PRO A 17 10.92 -15.53 -16.93
C PRO A 17 10.26 -14.31 -16.28
N GLY A 18 10.12 -14.36 -14.96
CA GLY A 18 9.50 -13.28 -14.21
C GLY A 18 10.34 -12.01 -14.31
N PHE A 19 9.72 -10.84 -14.08
CA PHE A 19 10.44 -9.58 -13.95
C PHE A 19 11.43 -9.64 -12.78
N GLU A 20 12.60 -9.07 -12.96
CA GLU A 20 13.50 -8.79 -11.84
C GLU A 20 12.89 -7.71 -10.95
N ARG A 21 12.90 -7.95 -9.64
CA ARG A 21 12.39 -7.06 -8.61
C ARG A 21 13.52 -6.75 -7.66
N LEU A 22 13.95 -5.50 -7.61
CA LEU A 22 15.08 -5.05 -6.82
C LEU A 22 14.67 -3.91 -5.91
N MET A 23 15.17 -3.90 -4.67
CA MET A 23 14.99 -2.79 -3.76
C MET A 23 16.30 -2.43 -3.08
N TYR A 24 16.58 -1.14 -3.02
CA TYR A 24 17.73 -0.61 -2.28
C TYR A 24 17.33 0.58 -1.41
N ALA A 25 18.14 0.87 -0.40
CA ALA A 25 18.10 2.12 0.36
C ALA A 25 19.43 2.87 0.24
N SER A 26 19.37 4.20 0.33
CA SER A 26 20.55 5.06 0.29
C SER A 26 20.34 6.32 1.12
N LEU A 27 21.43 6.91 1.62
CA LEU A 27 21.37 8.20 2.34
C LEU A 27 21.15 9.34 1.34
N CYS A 28 20.13 10.16 1.60
CA CYS A 28 19.88 11.38 0.85
C CYS A 28 20.96 12.42 1.12
N THR A 29 21.46 13.09 0.08
CA THR A 29 22.42 14.20 0.16
C THR A 29 21.83 15.53 -0.31
N VAL A 30 20.56 15.53 -0.69
CA VAL A 30 19.83 16.73 -1.13
C VAL A 30 19.74 17.73 0.01
N LYS A 31 20.15 18.98 -0.25
CA LYS A 31 20.16 20.07 0.74
C LYS A 31 19.01 21.08 0.55
N THR A 32 18.24 20.92 -0.50
CA THR A 32 17.10 21.75 -0.87
C THR A 32 15.79 21.02 -0.58
N SER A 33 14.68 21.48 -1.16
CA SER A 33 13.40 20.78 -1.09
C SER A 33 13.51 19.38 -1.70
N VAL A 34 13.35 18.35 -0.87
CA VAL A 34 13.36 16.95 -1.33
C VAL A 34 12.19 16.69 -2.27
N PHE A 35 11.03 17.28 -2.00
CA PHE A 35 9.86 17.14 -2.88
C PHE A 35 10.15 17.63 -4.28
N ASP A 36 10.71 18.85 -4.43
CA ASP A 36 11.03 19.41 -5.73
C ASP A 36 12.10 18.57 -6.46
N GLU A 37 13.06 18.04 -5.70
CA GLU A 37 14.08 17.19 -6.27
C GLU A 37 13.52 15.85 -6.74
N MET A 38 12.61 15.24 -5.99
CA MET A 38 11.93 14.02 -6.42
C MET A 38 11.07 14.25 -7.67
N GLN A 39 10.44 15.42 -7.80
CA GLN A 39 9.73 15.80 -9.04
C GLN A 39 10.70 15.96 -10.23
N ARG A 40 11.90 16.52 -10.03
CA ARG A 40 12.94 16.57 -11.07
C ARG A 40 13.44 15.18 -11.46
N ILE A 41 13.64 14.29 -10.46
CA ILE A 41 13.97 12.87 -10.70
C ILE A 41 12.90 12.24 -11.58
N ARG A 42 11.62 12.41 -11.23
CA ARG A 42 10.48 11.90 -12.01
C ARG A 42 10.55 12.36 -13.46
N ALA A 43 10.69 13.67 -13.70
CA ALA A 43 10.71 14.23 -15.04
C ALA A 43 11.79 13.62 -15.94
N HIS A 44 12.97 13.29 -15.37
CA HIS A 44 14.07 12.68 -16.10
C HIS A 44 13.98 11.15 -16.19
N ALA A 45 13.48 10.50 -15.15
CA ALA A 45 13.43 9.04 -15.05
C ALA A 45 12.26 8.44 -15.83
N LEU A 46 11.09 9.07 -15.79
CA LEU A 46 9.85 8.50 -16.36
C LEU A 46 10.03 8.06 -17.82
N LYS A 47 10.56 8.94 -18.68
CA LYS A 47 10.77 8.62 -20.10
C LYS A 47 11.71 7.43 -20.31
N ARG A 48 12.78 7.36 -19.51
CA ARG A 48 13.80 6.29 -19.61
C ARG A 48 13.25 4.99 -19.04
N ASN A 49 12.51 5.05 -17.93
CA ASN A 49 11.90 3.87 -17.33
C ASN A 49 10.88 3.21 -18.26
N VAL A 50 10.06 4.03 -18.95
CA VAL A 50 9.15 3.52 -19.99
C VAL A 50 9.93 2.84 -21.13
N ALA A 51 11.03 3.43 -21.61
CA ALA A 51 11.86 2.86 -22.68
C ALA A 51 12.54 1.54 -22.26
N ASP A 52 12.94 1.42 -20.99
CA ASP A 52 13.59 0.24 -20.41
C ASP A 52 12.57 -0.81 -19.91
N ASP A 53 11.26 -0.55 -20.00
CA ASP A 53 10.15 -1.33 -19.41
C ASP A 53 10.34 -1.56 -17.90
N VAL A 54 10.82 -0.55 -17.16
CA VAL A 54 11.02 -0.60 -15.71
C VAL A 54 9.99 0.24 -15.00
N HIS A 55 9.35 -0.33 -13.99
CA HIS A 55 8.47 0.38 -13.07
C HIS A 55 9.20 0.64 -11.76
N VAL A 56 9.03 1.85 -11.22
CA VAL A 56 9.77 2.33 -10.06
C VAL A 56 8.83 2.97 -9.03
N ALA A 57 9.07 2.67 -7.77
CA ALA A 57 8.53 3.41 -6.63
C ALA A 57 9.68 3.98 -5.79
N LEU A 58 9.70 5.30 -5.58
CA LEU A 58 10.72 6.01 -4.81
C LEU A 58 10.11 6.57 -3.52
N LEU A 59 10.63 6.17 -2.37
CA LEU A 59 10.28 6.70 -1.05
C LEU A 59 11.38 7.63 -0.54
N TYR A 60 10.98 8.75 0.05
CA TYR A 60 11.84 9.52 0.96
C TYR A 60 11.26 9.51 2.37
N GLN A 61 12.08 9.14 3.33
CA GLN A 61 11.74 9.16 4.76
C GLN A 61 13.00 9.32 5.62
N SER A 62 12.93 10.19 6.62
CA SER A 62 13.98 10.35 7.67
C SER A 62 15.40 10.46 7.12
N GLY A 63 15.60 11.19 6.00
CA GLY A 63 16.92 11.37 5.37
C GLY A 63 17.40 10.23 4.47
N TRP A 64 16.53 9.26 4.17
CA TRP A 64 16.84 8.14 3.29
C TRP A 64 15.96 8.14 2.05
N PHE A 65 16.53 7.67 0.94
CA PHE A 65 15.77 7.17 -0.21
C PHE A 65 15.66 5.65 -0.13
N VAL A 66 14.48 5.12 -0.44
CA VAL A 66 14.26 3.70 -0.73
C VAL A 66 13.66 3.63 -2.13
N GLU A 67 14.25 2.83 -3.00
CA GLU A 67 13.74 2.63 -4.35
C GLU A 67 13.43 1.16 -4.59
N TRP A 68 12.22 0.90 -5.05
CA TRP A 68 11.76 -0.39 -5.50
C TRP A 68 11.56 -0.33 -7.02
N MET A 69 12.20 -1.22 -7.75
CA MET A 69 12.12 -1.29 -9.20
C MET A 69 11.79 -2.70 -9.69
N GLU A 70 11.01 -2.78 -10.77
CA GLU A 70 10.58 -4.02 -11.40
C GLU A 70 10.62 -3.91 -12.91
N GLY A 71 11.24 -4.87 -13.58
CA GLY A 71 11.36 -4.87 -15.03
C GLY A 71 12.18 -6.04 -15.56
N PRO A 72 12.43 -6.08 -16.88
CA PRO A 72 13.41 -6.98 -17.44
C PRO A 72 14.79 -6.72 -16.81
N SER A 73 15.56 -7.79 -16.52
CA SER A 73 16.88 -7.65 -15.85
C SER A 73 17.80 -6.64 -16.50
N LYS A 74 17.83 -6.61 -17.84
CA LYS A 74 18.62 -5.58 -18.59
C LYS A 74 18.19 -4.17 -18.24
N GLY A 75 16.88 -3.91 -18.14
CA GLY A 75 16.32 -2.60 -17.77
C GLY A 75 16.66 -2.23 -16.32
N VAL A 76 16.43 -3.15 -15.38
CA VAL A 76 16.75 -2.94 -13.94
C VAL A 76 18.24 -2.63 -13.76
N HIS A 77 19.13 -3.39 -14.40
CA HIS A 77 20.56 -3.13 -14.34
C HIS A 77 20.94 -1.79 -14.96
N ALA A 78 20.28 -1.36 -16.06
CA ALA A 78 20.50 -0.04 -16.65
C ALA A 78 20.07 1.09 -15.71
N VAL A 79 18.96 0.94 -14.98
CA VAL A 79 18.53 1.88 -13.92
C VAL A 79 19.58 1.91 -12.83
N MET A 80 19.99 0.76 -12.27
CA MET A 80 21.00 0.69 -11.20
C MET A 80 22.34 1.30 -11.59
N ALA A 81 22.78 1.16 -12.84
CA ALA A 81 24.00 1.81 -13.34
C ALA A 81 23.91 3.34 -13.36
N ARG A 82 22.70 3.90 -13.58
CA ARG A 82 22.44 5.35 -13.47
C ARG A 82 22.42 5.79 -12.01
N VAL A 83 21.72 5.05 -11.17
CA VAL A 83 21.62 5.26 -9.73
C VAL A 83 23.00 5.30 -9.07
N ALA A 84 23.89 4.36 -9.41
CA ALA A 84 25.24 4.30 -8.84
C ALA A 84 26.12 5.54 -9.12
N ARG A 85 25.76 6.34 -10.14
CA ARG A 85 26.46 7.57 -10.52
C ARG A 85 25.77 8.84 -10.02
N ASP A 86 24.60 8.71 -9.41
CA ASP A 86 23.80 9.85 -8.97
C ASP A 86 24.35 10.42 -7.66
N THR A 87 24.72 11.71 -7.66
CA THR A 87 25.32 12.39 -6.51
C THR A 87 24.31 12.83 -5.46
N ARG A 88 23.00 12.69 -5.73
CA ARG A 88 21.91 13.08 -4.81
C ARG A 88 21.77 12.13 -3.64
N HIS A 89 22.48 10.99 -3.66
CA HIS A 89 22.49 10.02 -2.61
C HIS A 89 23.83 9.28 -2.51
N ARG A 90 24.04 8.57 -1.42
CA ARG A 90 25.26 7.78 -1.17
C ARG A 90 24.97 6.54 -0.34
N GLN A 91 25.96 5.65 -0.23
CA GLN A 91 25.88 4.44 0.60
C GLN A 91 24.69 3.55 0.21
N ILE A 92 24.58 3.18 -1.06
CA ILE A 92 23.56 2.26 -1.57
C ILE A 92 23.66 0.92 -0.85
N ARG A 93 22.52 0.42 -0.35
CA ARG A 93 22.38 -0.86 0.34
C ARG A 93 21.28 -1.67 -0.31
N LEU A 94 21.63 -2.80 -0.89
CA LEU A 94 20.64 -3.75 -1.44
C LEU A 94 19.83 -4.36 -0.30
N LEU A 95 18.51 -4.35 -0.43
CA LEU A 95 17.56 -4.82 0.58
C LEU A 95 16.74 -6.01 0.10
N HIS A 96 16.56 -6.15 -1.22
CA HIS A 96 15.81 -7.22 -1.84
C HIS A 96 16.23 -7.42 -3.29
N SER A 97 16.28 -8.69 -3.72
CA SER A 97 16.40 -9.09 -5.10
C SER A 97 15.65 -10.39 -5.30
N SER A 98 14.73 -10.43 -6.26
CA SER A 98 13.98 -11.63 -6.62
C SER A 98 13.47 -11.54 -8.04
N HIS A 99 12.89 -12.62 -8.54
CA HIS A 99 12.14 -12.66 -9.80
C HIS A 99 10.69 -13.01 -9.52
N GLY A 100 9.76 -12.42 -10.30
CA GLY A 100 8.35 -12.72 -10.14
C GLY A 100 7.44 -11.83 -10.97
N ARG A 101 6.14 -11.88 -10.70
CA ARG A 101 5.14 -11.03 -11.36
C ARG A 101 5.34 -9.57 -10.96
N ARG A 102 5.15 -8.67 -11.94
CA ARG A 102 5.16 -7.21 -11.68
C ARG A 102 4.02 -6.84 -10.73
N ARG A 103 4.32 -6.02 -9.73
CA ARG A 103 3.35 -5.48 -8.77
C ARG A 103 3.09 -3.99 -8.98
N LEU A 104 4.12 -3.24 -9.38
CA LEU A 104 3.98 -1.84 -9.70
C LEU A 104 3.28 -1.69 -11.05
N SER A 105 2.09 -1.11 -11.07
CA SER A 105 1.25 -1.00 -12.28
C SER A 105 1.63 0.16 -13.19
N GLU A 106 2.45 1.12 -12.73
CA GLU A 106 2.86 2.28 -13.51
C GLU A 106 4.37 2.50 -13.50
N PRO A 107 4.93 3.17 -14.53
CA PRO A 107 6.39 3.34 -14.68
C PRO A 107 7.05 4.16 -13.58
N TRP A 108 6.26 4.98 -12.85
CA TRP A 108 6.75 5.82 -11.77
C TRP A 108 5.71 6.05 -10.69
N SER A 109 6.13 5.84 -9.46
CA SER A 109 5.42 6.30 -8.26
C SER A 109 6.41 6.88 -7.28
N MET A 110 6.00 7.83 -6.46
CA MET A 110 6.81 8.29 -5.34
C MET A 110 5.98 8.48 -4.08
N ALA A 111 6.65 8.41 -2.93
CA ALA A 111 6.09 8.68 -1.63
C ALA A 111 7.07 9.50 -0.79
N ILE A 112 6.54 10.48 -0.06
CA ILE A 112 7.27 11.19 0.99
C ILE A 112 6.48 10.98 2.28
N THR A 113 7.14 10.45 3.30
CA THR A 113 6.54 10.30 4.64
C THR A 113 7.11 11.35 5.57
N GLN A 114 6.22 12.12 6.20
CA GLN A 114 6.52 13.05 7.27
C GLN A 114 6.16 12.36 8.59
N THR A 115 7.16 12.08 9.40
CA THR A 115 7.04 11.36 10.67
C THR A 115 7.99 11.94 11.69
N GLN A 116 7.70 11.76 12.97
CA GLN A 116 8.60 12.10 14.08
C GLN A 116 9.71 11.06 14.28
N GLU A 117 9.74 10.00 13.47
CA GLU A 117 10.77 8.96 13.54
C GLU A 117 12.17 9.54 13.34
N LEU A 118 13.08 9.21 14.25
CA LEU A 118 14.48 9.64 14.16
C LEU A 118 15.19 8.96 12.99
N PRO A 119 16.13 9.64 12.31
CA PRO A 119 16.94 9.04 11.23
C PRO A 119 17.68 7.76 11.65
N THR A 120 18.05 7.64 12.93
CA THR A 120 18.69 6.46 13.51
C THR A 120 17.77 5.26 13.57
N ASP A 121 16.47 5.45 13.82
CA ASP A 121 15.47 4.39 13.87
C ASP A 121 15.16 3.85 12.48
N PHE A 122 15.04 4.76 11.51
CA PHE A 122 14.92 4.37 10.12
C PHE A 122 16.16 3.60 9.63
N ALA A 123 17.37 4.10 9.97
CA ALA A 123 18.63 3.43 9.65
C ALA A 123 18.68 2.01 10.21
N ARG A 124 18.21 1.78 11.44
CA ARG A 124 18.13 0.45 12.07
C ARG A 124 17.25 -0.49 11.24
N ARG A 125 16.04 -0.05 10.83
CA ARG A 125 15.15 -0.84 9.96
C ARG A 125 15.79 -1.17 8.60
N VAL A 126 16.50 -0.21 7.99
CA VAL A 126 17.27 -0.45 6.76
C VAL A 126 18.31 -1.54 6.98
N MET A 127 19.03 -1.50 8.10
CA MET A 127 20.05 -2.52 8.41
C MET A 127 19.45 -3.90 8.71
N GLU A 128 18.29 -3.96 9.37
CA GLU A 128 17.52 -5.19 9.56
C GLU A 128 17.11 -5.81 8.22
N MET A 129 16.56 -5.03 7.30
CA MET A 129 16.17 -5.52 5.97
C MET A 129 17.38 -5.99 5.16
N ARG A 130 18.50 -5.27 5.23
CA ARG A 130 19.74 -5.70 4.59
C ARG A 130 20.24 -7.03 5.14
N GLU A 131 20.17 -7.23 6.45
CA GLU A 131 20.59 -8.48 7.09
C GLU A 131 19.67 -9.65 6.70
N HIS A 132 18.34 -9.44 6.65
CA HIS A 132 17.41 -10.43 6.13
C HIS A 132 17.79 -10.86 4.69
N HIS A 133 18.08 -9.90 3.83
CA HIS A 133 18.53 -10.19 2.47
C HIS A 133 19.85 -10.96 2.45
N ARG A 134 20.86 -10.56 3.26
CA ARG A 134 22.15 -11.23 3.36
C ARG A 134 22.04 -12.69 3.83
N LEU A 135 21.07 -12.98 4.70
CA LEU A 135 20.80 -14.32 5.22
C LEU A 135 19.96 -15.17 4.26
N GLY A 136 19.63 -14.67 3.07
CA GLY A 136 18.80 -15.38 2.10
C GLY A 136 17.34 -15.54 2.51
N GLN A 137 16.87 -14.73 3.47
CA GLN A 137 15.48 -14.73 3.88
C GLN A 137 14.66 -14.00 2.80
N GLU A 138 13.94 -14.76 1.99
CA GLU A 138 13.10 -14.21 0.91
C GLU A 138 11.84 -13.56 1.47
N LEU A 139 11.88 -12.25 1.67
CA LEU A 139 10.71 -11.44 1.94
C LEU A 139 10.09 -10.98 0.60
N ASP A 140 8.77 -10.95 0.53
CA ASP A 140 8.08 -10.30 -0.59
C ASP A 140 8.46 -8.81 -0.65
N PRO A 141 8.72 -8.22 -1.85
CA PRO A 141 9.13 -6.83 -1.96
C PRO A 141 8.13 -5.84 -1.33
N ALA A 142 6.83 -6.13 -1.41
CA ALA A 142 5.83 -5.32 -0.73
C ALA A 142 5.96 -5.39 0.80
N ALA A 143 6.38 -6.53 1.36
CA ALA A 143 6.65 -6.65 2.80
C ALA A 143 7.86 -5.81 3.22
N VAL A 144 8.94 -5.82 2.43
CA VAL A 144 10.13 -4.96 2.67
C VAL A 144 9.74 -3.49 2.62
N TRP A 145 8.99 -3.09 1.58
CA TRP A 145 8.51 -1.71 1.44
C TRP A 145 7.67 -1.27 2.64
N ARG A 146 6.69 -2.08 3.06
CA ARG A 146 5.85 -1.76 4.23
C ARG A 146 6.66 -1.53 5.49
N ARG A 147 7.63 -2.40 5.77
CA ARG A 147 8.49 -2.26 6.96
C ARG A 147 9.29 -0.96 6.97
N LEU A 148 9.61 -0.42 5.80
CA LEU A 148 10.35 0.83 5.67
C LEU A 148 9.42 2.05 5.61
N SER A 149 8.34 2.00 4.82
CA SER A 149 7.51 3.17 4.50
C SER A 149 6.43 3.50 5.53
N THR A 150 6.10 2.58 6.42
CA THR A 150 5.00 2.74 7.38
C THR A 150 5.46 2.47 8.80
N PRO A 151 6.09 3.46 9.48
CA PRO A 151 6.46 3.32 10.88
C PRO A 151 5.25 2.91 11.72
N LEU A 152 5.49 2.11 12.74
CA LEU A 152 4.48 1.73 13.70
C LEU A 152 4.44 2.81 14.79
N THR A 153 3.44 3.66 14.75
CA THR A 153 3.31 4.79 15.70
C THR A 153 2.75 4.34 17.05
N HIS A 154 1.86 3.34 17.04
CA HIS A 154 1.30 2.80 18.27
C HIS A 154 2.23 1.76 18.93
N PRO A 155 2.50 1.84 20.25
CA PRO A 155 3.41 0.90 20.93
C PRO A 155 2.99 -0.58 20.78
N GLY A 156 1.70 -0.88 20.86
CA GLY A 156 1.15 -2.23 20.67
C GLY A 156 1.14 -2.73 19.23
N ALA A 157 1.23 -1.82 18.24
CA ALA A 157 1.13 -2.19 16.83
C ALA A 157 2.24 -3.14 16.37
N ARG A 158 3.43 -3.02 16.95
CA ARG A 158 4.58 -3.86 16.60
C ARG A 158 4.36 -5.32 16.99
N GLU A 159 3.88 -5.54 18.21
CA GLU A 159 3.58 -6.87 18.73
C GLU A 159 2.39 -7.50 18.01
N GLN A 160 1.33 -6.72 17.82
CA GLN A 160 0.12 -7.18 17.13
C GLN A 160 0.35 -7.44 15.63
N ALA A 161 1.20 -6.66 14.98
CA ALA A 161 1.57 -6.91 13.58
C ALA A 161 2.31 -8.24 13.38
N LEU A 162 3.01 -8.73 14.41
CA LEU A 162 3.62 -10.06 14.41
C LEU A 162 2.60 -11.18 14.61
N ASN A 163 1.49 -10.90 15.28
CA ASN A 163 0.47 -11.87 15.69
C ASN A 163 -0.83 -11.82 14.84
N ASP A 164 -0.79 -11.25 13.62
CA ASP A 164 -1.94 -11.07 12.72
C ASP A 164 -3.13 -10.26 13.31
N HIS A 165 -2.94 -9.60 14.44
CA HIS A 165 -3.92 -8.72 15.07
C HIS A 165 -3.85 -7.28 14.57
N PHE A 166 -3.49 -7.09 13.30
CA PHE A 166 -3.32 -5.78 12.68
C PHE A 166 -4.28 -5.62 11.49
N GLN A 167 -5.23 -4.70 11.62
CA GLN A 167 -6.21 -4.40 10.57
C GLN A 167 -5.82 -3.13 9.79
N ARG A 168 -5.93 -3.16 8.45
CA ARG A 168 -5.73 -2.00 7.58
C ARG A 168 -7.04 -1.62 6.91
N VAL A 169 -7.42 -0.36 7.05
CA VAL A 169 -8.65 0.22 6.51
C VAL A 169 -8.29 1.46 5.70
N ILE A 170 -8.68 1.50 4.42
CA ILE A 170 -8.55 2.70 3.61
C ILE A 170 -9.87 3.47 3.62
N VAL A 171 -9.81 4.80 3.76
CA VAL A 171 -10.96 5.70 3.75
C VAL A 171 -10.82 6.70 2.61
N VAL A 172 -11.82 6.78 1.75
CA VAL A 172 -11.83 7.67 0.60
C VAL A 172 -13.16 8.40 0.52
N SER A 173 -13.14 9.73 0.30
CA SER A 173 -14.35 10.55 0.18
C SER A 173 -14.75 10.77 -1.27
N ALA A 174 -16.05 10.70 -1.56
CA ALA A 174 -16.60 11.08 -2.87
C ALA A 174 -16.38 12.57 -3.17
N HIS A 175 -16.36 13.40 -2.12
CA HIS A 175 -16.14 14.84 -2.21
C HIS A 175 -15.42 15.35 -0.95
N GLY A 176 -14.77 16.52 -1.05
CA GLY A 176 -14.14 17.18 0.11
C GLY A 176 -12.97 16.44 0.71
N THR A 177 -12.76 16.68 2.00
CA THR A 177 -11.64 16.20 2.82
C THR A 177 -12.08 15.30 3.98
N ASP A 178 -13.32 14.83 4.01
CA ASP A 178 -13.94 14.13 5.14
C ASP A 178 -13.13 12.91 5.61
N SER A 179 -12.46 12.22 4.67
CA SER A 179 -11.55 11.11 5.02
C SER A 179 -10.37 11.55 5.87
N PHE A 180 -9.80 12.73 5.59
CA PHE A 180 -8.70 13.32 6.35
C PHE A 180 -9.19 13.89 7.68
N ASP A 181 -10.40 14.47 7.69
CA ASP A 181 -11.03 14.97 8.92
C ASP A 181 -11.29 13.82 9.89
N LEU A 182 -11.72 12.66 9.38
CA LEU A 182 -11.88 11.44 10.17
C LEU A 182 -10.56 10.97 10.79
N VAL A 183 -9.48 10.90 10.02
CA VAL A 183 -8.16 10.46 10.52
C VAL A 183 -7.63 11.45 11.56
N ARG A 184 -7.79 12.76 11.36
CA ARG A 184 -7.41 13.79 12.35
C ARG A 184 -8.21 13.65 13.64
N TRP A 185 -9.54 13.46 13.52
CA TRP A 185 -10.40 13.27 14.68
C TRP A 185 -10.02 12.00 15.46
N LEU A 186 -9.76 10.88 14.78
CA LEU A 186 -9.28 9.65 15.42
C LEU A 186 -7.95 9.88 16.15
N GLY A 187 -6.99 10.58 15.52
CA GLY A 187 -5.73 10.95 16.16
C GLY A 187 -5.92 11.74 17.44
N GLN A 188 -6.81 12.72 17.41
CA GLN A 188 -7.13 13.55 18.60
C GLN A 188 -7.85 12.74 19.69
N SER A 189 -8.85 11.93 19.33
CA SER A 189 -9.65 11.15 20.27
C SER A 189 -8.88 10.01 20.94
N GLN A 190 -7.84 9.48 20.28
CA GLN A 190 -7.00 8.39 20.76
C GLN A 190 -5.61 8.85 21.23
N GLU A 191 -5.35 10.15 21.25
CA GLU A 191 -4.02 10.73 21.54
C GLU A 191 -2.90 10.07 20.72
N ALA A 192 -3.22 9.71 19.45
CA ALA A 192 -2.34 9.00 18.55
C ALA A 192 -1.72 9.93 17.49
N GLU A 193 -0.48 9.66 17.11
CA GLU A 193 0.20 10.41 16.05
C GLU A 193 -0.47 10.20 14.69
N VAL A 194 -0.81 11.28 14.01
CA VAL A 194 -1.21 11.25 12.59
C VAL A 194 0.03 11.39 11.72
N VAL A 195 0.30 10.38 10.92
CA VAL A 195 1.42 10.39 9.98
C VAL A 195 0.96 10.92 8.62
N HIS A 196 1.59 11.99 8.17
CA HIS A 196 1.30 12.63 6.89
C HIS A 196 2.19 12.09 5.78
N ARG A 197 1.58 11.80 4.63
CA ARG A 197 2.30 11.32 3.45
C ARG A 197 1.83 12.06 2.20
N ARG A 198 2.74 12.20 1.24
CA ARG A 198 2.44 12.74 -0.08
C ARG A 198 2.88 11.72 -1.12
N PHE A 199 1.99 11.37 -2.01
CA PHE A 199 2.24 10.47 -3.12
C PHE A 199 2.22 11.24 -4.44
N ALA A 200 2.93 10.71 -5.43
CA ALA A 200 2.75 11.10 -6.82
C ALA A 200 2.85 9.88 -7.73
N GLY A 201 2.12 9.92 -8.81
CA GLY A 201 2.12 8.91 -9.86
C GLY A 201 2.83 9.36 -11.13
N SER A 202 2.67 8.57 -12.18
CA SER A 202 3.25 8.86 -13.50
C SER A 202 2.54 10.02 -14.24
N ARG A 203 1.28 10.27 -13.96
CA ARG A 203 0.45 11.27 -14.64
C ARG A 203 0.60 12.65 -14.02
N ASP A 204 0.43 13.70 -14.83
CA ASP A 204 0.60 15.09 -14.36
C ASP A 204 -0.54 15.58 -13.45
N ASP A 205 -1.72 14.95 -13.48
CA ASP A 205 -2.82 15.20 -12.55
C ASP A 205 -2.67 14.47 -11.20
N MET A 206 -1.56 13.76 -10.99
CA MET A 206 -1.24 12.96 -9.79
C MET A 206 0.12 13.33 -9.18
N LEU A 207 0.52 14.59 -9.25
CA LEU A 207 1.84 15.02 -8.78
C LEU A 207 1.92 15.25 -7.28
N ASP A 208 0.79 15.44 -6.63
CA ASP A 208 0.71 15.73 -5.19
C ASP A 208 -0.60 15.19 -4.63
N VAL A 209 -0.57 13.97 -4.14
CA VAL A 209 -1.70 13.26 -3.59
C VAL A 209 -1.48 13.01 -2.11
N ALA A 210 -2.29 13.66 -1.28
CA ALA A 210 -2.23 13.49 0.16
C ALA A 210 -2.75 12.09 0.58
N THR A 211 -2.10 11.53 1.58
CA THR A 211 -2.56 10.36 2.31
C THR A 211 -2.04 10.42 3.74
N ASP A 212 -2.93 10.32 4.70
CA ASP A 212 -2.62 10.37 6.12
C ASP A 212 -3.05 9.06 6.77
N TYR A 213 -2.41 8.66 7.85
CA TYR A 213 -2.89 7.53 8.63
C TYR A 213 -2.72 7.73 10.13
N VAL A 214 -3.52 6.99 10.87
CA VAL A 214 -3.45 6.88 12.32
C VAL A 214 -3.59 5.41 12.72
N ASP A 215 -2.89 5.00 13.77
CA ASP A 215 -3.04 3.68 14.39
C ASP A 215 -3.96 3.82 15.60
N VAL A 216 -5.08 3.11 15.59
CA VAL A 216 -6.11 3.10 16.63
C VAL A 216 -6.07 1.77 17.35
N ASP A 217 -5.90 1.78 18.67
CA ASP A 217 -6.02 0.58 19.50
C ASP A 217 -7.48 0.35 19.86
N THR A 218 -8.04 -0.79 19.46
CA THR A 218 -9.41 -1.20 19.83
C THR A 218 -9.44 -2.13 21.03
N GLY A 219 -8.30 -2.38 21.68
CA GLY A 219 -8.13 -3.38 22.73
C GLY A 219 -8.03 -4.83 22.21
N ALA A 220 -8.64 -5.13 21.05
CA ALA A 220 -8.58 -6.44 20.40
C ALA A 220 -7.52 -6.48 19.28
N VAL A 221 -7.43 -5.41 18.50
CA VAL A 221 -6.49 -5.27 17.39
C VAL A 221 -6.02 -3.81 17.29
N VAL A 222 -4.84 -3.58 16.72
CA VAL A 222 -4.48 -2.25 16.23
C VAL A 222 -5.03 -2.08 14.82
N ARG A 223 -5.82 -1.04 14.62
CA ARG A 223 -6.43 -0.68 13.34
C ARG A 223 -5.73 0.52 12.74
N ARG A 224 -5.07 0.35 11.61
CA ARG A 224 -4.53 1.46 10.83
C ARG A 224 -5.61 2.02 9.91
N VAL A 225 -6.06 3.24 10.18
CA VAL A 225 -7.03 3.96 9.36
C VAL A 225 -6.28 4.93 8.46
N ILE A 226 -6.43 4.78 7.16
CA ILE A 226 -5.67 5.50 6.14
C ILE A 226 -6.61 6.35 5.32
N ALA A 227 -6.57 7.69 5.49
CA ALA A 227 -7.22 8.62 4.59
C ALA A 227 -6.43 8.75 3.28
N MET A 228 -7.13 8.76 2.17
CA MET A 228 -6.55 8.94 0.85
C MET A 228 -7.41 9.85 -0.01
N ALA A 229 -6.77 10.77 -0.72
CA ALA A 229 -7.44 11.52 -1.78
C ALA A 229 -7.89 10.55 -2.89
N ARG A 230 -9.10 10.76 -3.45
CA ARG A 230 -9.74 9.82 -4.41
C ARG A 230 -8.91 9.51 -5.67
N ASN A 231 -8.07 10.45 -6.11
CA ASN A 231 -7.14 10.20 -7.22
C ASN A 231 -5.98 9.29 -6.83
N GLY A 232 -5.68 9.14 -5.54
CA GLY A 232 -4.64 8.24 -5.03
C GLY A 232 -4.92 6.76 -5.31
N LEU A 233 -6.19 6.37 -5.50
CA LEU A 233 -6.57 5.00 -5.90
C LEU A 233 -5.97 4.58 -7.26
N GLN A 234 -5.57 5.53 -8.10
CA GLN A 234 -5.03 5.28 -9.42
C GLN A 234 -3.49 5.23 -9.43
N ILE A 235 -2.82 5.57 -8.33
CA ILE A 235 -1.36 5.49 -8.21
C ILE A 235 -0.93 4.03 -8.12
N GLY A 236 0.03 3.62 -8.94
CA GLY A 236 0.50 2.23 -9.00
C GLY A 236 1.02 1.71 -7.68
N LEU A 237 1.69 2.56 -6.89
CA LEU A 237 2.11 2.23 -5.53
C LEU A 237 0.90 1.91 -4.61
N THR A 238 -0.18 2.68 -4.69
CA THR A 238 -1.41 2.38 -3.93
C THR A 238 -2.00 1.05 -4.35
N GLN A 239 -2.11 0.82 -5.66
CA GLN A 239 -2.65 -0.43 -6.20
C GLN A 239 -1.84 -1.65 -5.76
N ALA A 240 -0.51 -1.54 -5.68
CA ALA A 240 0.36 -2.63 -5.22
C ALA A 240 0.04 -3.10 -3.79
N PHE A 241 -0.65 -2.28 -3.00
CA PHE A 241 -0.99 -2.57 -1.60
C PHE A 241 -2.48 -2.76 -1.32
N LEU A 242 -3.37 -2.64 -2.31
CA LEU A 242 -4.81 -2.79 -2.08
C LEU A 242 -5.20 -4.14 -1.51
N SER A 243 -4.46 -5.21 -1.84
CA SER A 243 -4.68 -6.54 -1.26
C SER A 243 -4.40 -6.64 0.24
N ASP A 244 -3.74 -5.65 0.82
CA ASP A 244 -3.42 -5.63 2.26
C ASP A 244 -4.53 -5.01 3.10
N TYR A 245 -5.47 -4.31 2.46
CA TYR A 245 -6.59 -3.72 3.16
C TYR A 245 -7.70 -4.74 3.37
N SER A 246 -8.18 -4.84 4.60
CA SER A 246 -9.36 -5.64 4.94
C SER A 246 -10.64 -4.96 4.44
N HIS A 247 -10.69 -3.63 4.56
CA HIS A 247 -11.85 -2.83 4.21
C HIS A 247 -11.46 -1.55 3.47
N ALA A 248 -12.39 -1.09 2.62
CA ALA A 248 -12.35 0.25 2.04
C ALA A 248 -13.65 0.98 2.39
N VAL A 249 -13.52 2.04 3.18
CA VAL A 249 -14.62 2.91 3.59
C VAL A 249 -14.80 4.01 2.56
N LEU A 250 -15.96 4.06 1.94
CA LEU A 250 -16.36 5.04 0.94
C LEU A 250 -17.30 6.04 1.59
N LEU A 251 -16.80 7.26 1.86
CA LEU A 251 -17.62 8.34 2.40
C LEU A 251 -18.43 8.96 1.26
N LEU A 252 -19.71 8.66 1.25
CA LEU A 252 -20.65 9.07 0.21
C LEU A 252 -21.13 10.51 0.43
N SER A 253 -21.26 11.26 -0.65
CA SER A 253 -21.68 12.66 -0.62
C SER A 253 -23.20 12.84 -0.71
N GLY A 254 -23.94 11.80 -1.11
CA GLY A 254 -25.35 11.87 -1.48
C GLY A 254 -25.60 12.38 -2.92
N ASP A 255 -24.56 12.86 -3.60
CA ASP A 255 -24.59 13.18 -5.02
C ASP A 255 -24.34 11.89 -5.83
N ALA A 256 -25.34 11.44 -6.55
CA ALA A 256 -25.33 10.15 -7.25
C ALA A 256 -24.16 10.02 -8.25
N GLU A 257 -23.79 11.11 -8.93
CA GLU A 257 -22.70 11.08 -9.92
C GLU A 257 -21.33 10.97 -9.24
N ARG A 258 -21.10 11.73 -8.18
CA ARG A 258 -19.84 11.69 -7.42
C ARG A 258 -19.64 10.34 -6.73
N ASP A 259 -20.71 9.81 -6.13
CA ASP A 259 -20.69 8.52 -5.45
C ASP A 259 -20.46 7.39 -6.46
N HIS A 260 -21.09 7.46 -7.65
CA HIS A 260 -20.86 6.55 -8.76
C HIS A 260 -19.40 6.58 -9.23
N GLN A 261 -18.84 7.77 -9.45
CA GLN A 261 -17.46 7.93 -9.90
C GLN A 261 -16.46 7.40 -8.87
N LEU A 262 -16.68 7.59 -7.57
CA LEU A 262 -15.86 7.00 -6.52
C LEU A 262 -15.90 5.47 -6.59
N MET A 263 -17.10 4.88 -6.72
CA MET A 263 -17.28 3.44 -6.84
C MET A 263 -16.55 2.87 -8.07
N VAL A 264 -16.70 3.51 -9.24
CA VAL A 264 -16.01 3.08 -10.47
C VAL A 264 -14.50 3.08 -10.30
N ARG A 265 -13.93 4.13 -9.66
CA ARG A 265 -12.48 4.19 -9.37
C ARG A 265 -12.03 3.08 -8.41
N MET A 266 -12.82 2.80 -7.38
CA MET A 266 -12.51 1.73 -6.42
C MET A 266 -12.56 0.36 -7.09
N VAL A 267 -13.58 0.08 -7.90
CA VAL A 267 -13.71 -1.17 -8.66
C VAL A 267 -12.51 -1.36 -9.59
N ALA A 268 -12.16 -0.33 -10.36
CA ALA A 268 -11.02 -0.37 -11.28
C ALA A 268 -9.68 -0.61 -10.53
N ALA A 269 -9.49 0.03 -9.37
CA ALA A 269 -8.28 -0.16 -8.57
C ALA A 269 -8.16 -1.60 -8.01
N CYS A 270 -9.30 -2.26 -7.76
CA CYS A 270 -9.35 -3.63 -7.23
C CYS A 270 -9.34 -4.73 -8.29
N GLU A 271 -9.45 -4.40 -9.58
CA GLU A 271 -9.70 -5.37 -10.67
C GLU A 271 -8.65 -6.49 -10.72
N GLN A 272 -7.37 -6.15 -10.58
CA GLN A 272 -6.25 -7.10 -10.67
C GLN A 272 -5.75 -7.61 -9.31
N GLN A 273 -6.44 -7.27 -8.23
CA GLN A 273 -6.00 -7.63 -6.90
C GLN A 273 -6.35 -9.08 -6.54
N PRO A 274 -5.40 -9.89 -6.02
CA PRO A 274 -5.66 -11.26 -5.61
C PRO A 274 -6.59 -11.36 -4.40
N ARG A 275 -6.53 -10.36 -3.53
CA ARG A 275 -7.48 -10.14 -2.42
C ARG A 275 -8.12 -8.77 -2.60
N ARG A 276 -9.39 -8.68 -2.28
CA ARG A 276 -10.16 -7.46 -2.44
C ARG A 276 -10.73 -7.03 -1.10
N PRO A 277 -10.65 -5.74 -0.73
CA PRO A 277 -11.25 -5.24 0.48
C PRO A 277 -12.78 -5.38 0.43
N VAL A 278 -13.40 -5.52 1.59
CA VAL A 278 -14.85 -5.32 1.74
C VAL A 278 -15.13 -3.82 1.66
N LEU A 279 -16.08 -3.41 0.84
CA LEU A 279 -16.46 -2.01 0.71
C LEU A 279 -17.55 -1.66 1.72
N LEU A 280 -17.32 -0.60 2.50
CA LEU A 280 -18.30 -0.01 3.41
C LEU A 280 -18.74 1.33 2.84
N GLY A 281 -19.96 1.43 2.33
CA GLY A 281 -20.54 2.69 1.85
C GLY A 281 -21.18 3.45 3.01
N VAL A 282 -20.54 4.53 3.47
CA VAL A 282 -21.02 5.34 4.59
C VAL A 282 -21.69 6.59 4.06
N GLY A 283 -22.99 6.74 4.32
CA GLY A 283 -23.74 7.89 3.83
C GLY A 283 -25.10 8.04 4.49
N SER A 284 -25.82 9.11 4.13
CA SER A 284 -27.21 9.33 4.57
C SER A 284 -28.16 8.34 3.90
N PRO A 285 -29.39 8.17 4.40
CA PRO A 285 -30.42 7.34 3.74
C PRO A 285 -30.76 7.77 2.31
N ALA A 286 -30.42 9.00 1.92
CA ALA A 286 -30.62 9.52 0.55
C ALA A 286 -29.62 8.93 -0.47
N CYS A 287 -28.53 8.31 -0.03
CA CYS A 287 -27.52 7.70 -0.91
C CYS A 287 -28.12 6.50 -1.67
N LYS A 288 -27.74 6.34 -2.94
CA LYS A 288 -28.24 5.25 -3.80
C LYS A 288 -27.48 3.93 -3.57
N HIS A 289 -27.48 3.42 -2.35
CA HIS A 289 -26.74 2.22 -1.97
C HIS A 289 -27.03 1.00 -2.86
N ALA A 290 -28.29 0.80 -3.27
CA ALA A 290 -28.66 -0.32 -4.15
C ALA A 290 -27.96 -0.30 -5.51
N GLU A 291 -27.71 0.88 -6.07
CA GLU A 291 -26.98 1.06 -7.32
C GLU A 291 -25.49 0.80 -7.13
N LEU A 292 -24.90 1.36 -6.08
CA LEU A 292 -23.49 1.17 -5.73
C LEU A 292 -23.18 -0.31 -5.43
N ARG A 293 -24.10 -1.00 -4.74
CA ARG A 293 -24.00 -2.44 -4.47
C ARG A 293 -23.96 -3.25 -5.77
N ARG A 294 -24.80 -2.92 -6.75
CA ARG A 294 -24.82 -3.58 -8.07
C ARG A 294 -23.47 -3.38 -8.80
N LEU A 295 -22.91 -2.17 -8.76
CA LEU A 295 -21.60 -1.88 -9.35
C LEU A 295 -20.48 -2.66 -8.68
N ALA A 296 -20.44 -2.66 -7.35
CA ALA A 296 -19.46 -3.42 -6.58
C ALA A 296 -19.53 -4.92 -6.91
N HIS A 297 -20.76 -5.49 -6.90
CA HIS A 297 -20.96 -6.90 -7.22
C HIS A 297 -20.53 -7.24 -8.66
N LYS A 298 -20.82 -6.39 -9.64
CA LYS A 298 -20.34 -6.55 -11.03
C LYS A 298 -18.80 -6.55 -11.09
N GLY A 299 -18.15 -5.77 -10.24
CA GLY A 299 -16.68 -5.78 -10.06
C GLY A 299 -16.16 -6.92 -9.20
N GLY A 300 -17.02 -7.85 -8.72
CA GLY A 300 -16.62 -8.95 -7.84
C GLY A 300 -16.24 -8.50 -6.42
N LEU A 301 -16.80 -7.41 -5.94
CA LEU A 301 -16.55 -6.84 -4.61
C LEU A 301 -17.77 -7.03 -3.70
N VAL A 302 -17.51 -7.24 -2.41
CA VAL A 302 -18.55 -7.23 -1.37
C VAL A 302 -18.79 -5.78 -0.95
N TYR A 303 -20.05 -5.37 -0.85
CA TYR A 303 -20.46 -4.03 -0.45
C TYR A 303 -21.48 -4.09 0.69
N LEU A 304 -21.21 -3.37 1.76
CA LEU A 304 -22.09 -3.22 2.92
C LEU A 304 -22.51 -1.76 3.05
N ASP A 305 -23.78 -1.53 3.35
CA ASP A 305 -24.30 -0.19 3.63
C ASP A 305 -24.05 0.11 5.11
N CYS A 306 -23.53 1.29 5.38
CA CYS A 306 -23.39 1.86 6.71
C CYS A 306 -24.18 3.17 6.74
N GLU A 307 -25.41 3.12 7.24
CA GLU A 307 -26.24 4.32 7.35
C GLU A 307 -25.71 5.22 8.45
N ARG A 308 -25.40 6.46 8.08
CA ARG A 308 -25.09 7.52 9.03
C ARG A 308 -26.41 8.12 9.53
N GLY A 309 -26.52 8.31 10.85
CA GLY A 309 -27.64 9.02 11.47
C GLY A 309 -27.76 10.47 10.98
N ALA A 310 -28.69 11.22 11.56
CA ALA A 310 -28.92 12.63 11.19
C ALA A 310 -27.77 13.56 11.55
N ASP A 311 -26.84 13.14 12.41
CA ASP A 311 -25.61 13.88 12.73
C ASP A 311 -24.59 13.76 11.60
N ASP A 312 -24.10 14.90 11.13
CA ASP A 312 -23.12 14.99 10.03
C ASP A 312 -21.67 15.01 10.49
N GLY A 313 -21.41 14.91 11.79
CA GLY A 313 -20.07 14.95 12.37
C GLY A 313 -19.22 13.71 12.05
N VAL A 314 -17.90 13.86 12.09
CA VAL A 314 -16.93 12.77 11.84
C VAL A 314 -17.07 11.63 12.87
N ALA A 315 -17.50 11.93 14.10
CA ALA A 315 -17.79 10.93 15.12
C ALA A 315 -18.95 10.01 14.70
N ALA A 316 -19.99 10.56 14.07
CA ALA A 316 -21.13 9.77 13.55
C ALA A 316 -20.70 8.88 12.37
N VAL A 317 -19.78 9.35 11.51
CA VAL A 317 -19.17 8.53 10.45
C VAL A 317 -18.43 7.33 11.05
N TRP A 318 -17.63 7.54 12.09
CA TRP A 318 -16.90 6.46 12.74
C TRP A 318 -17.85 5.48 13.44
N ALA A 319 -18.84 5.98 14.19
CA ALA A 319 -19.84 5.16 14.86
C ALA A 319 -20.66 4.28 13.87
N ALA A 320 -20.90 4.76 12.65
CA ALA A 320 -21.55 3.96 11.60
C ALA A 320 -20.61 2.91 10.97
N THR A 321 -19.30 3.14 11.01
CA THR A 321 -18.29 2.30 10.33
C THR A 321 -17.76 1.21 11.26
N GLU A 322 -17.45 1.55 12.50
CA GLU A 322 -16.74 0.69 13.46
C GLU A 322 -17.40 -0.67 13.69
N PRO A 323 -18.76 -0.79 13.87
CA PRO A 323 -19.41 -2.08 14.05
C PRO A 323 -19.21 -3.04 12.88
N ALA A 324 -19.17 -2.55 11.64
CA ALA A 324 -18.93 -3.37 10.45
C ALA A 324 -17.48 -3.87 10.40
N LEU A 325 -16.52 -3.05 10.86
CA LEU A 325 -15.11 -3.44 10.97
C LEU A 325 -14.92 -4.52 12.04
N ASP A 326 -15.63 -4.44 13.17
CA ASP A 326 -15.52 -5.39 14.28
C ASP A 326 -16.18 -6.73 13.97
N LEU A 327 -17.33 -6.74 13.29
CA LEU A 327 -18.00 -7.96 12.83
C LEU A 327 -17.09 -8.80 11.95
N SER A 328 -16.27 -8.16 11.11
CA SER A 328 -15.33 -8.86 10.25
C SER A 328 -14.19 -9.52 11.03
N LEU A 329 -13.78 -8.97 12.16
CA LEU A 329 -12.78 -9.59 13.05
C LEU A 329 -13.34 -10.84 13.72
N ALA A 330 -14.58 -10.82 14.18
CA ALA A 330 -15.25 -11.97 14.80
C ALA A 330 -15.42 -13.15 13.81
N THR A 331 -15.63 -12.87 12.53
CA THR A 331 -15.73 -13.90 11.48
C THR A 331 -14.37 -14.37 10.97
N GLN A 332 -13.30 -13.57 11.17
CA GLN A 332 -11.93 -13.86 10.75
C GLN A 332 -11.14 -14.71 11.76
N SER A 333 -11.69 -15.05 12.92
CA SER A 333 -11.08 -16.09 13.79
C SER A 333 -11.00 -17.47 13.12
N GLY A 334 -11.55 -17.63 11.90
CA GLY A 334 -11.32 -18.71 10.95
C GLY A 334 -10.58 -18.31 9.68
N TRP A 335 -10.05 -17.08 9.58
CA TRP A 335 -9.30 -16.61 8.39
C TRP A 335 -7.87 -17.18 8.46
N PRO A 336 -7.40 -17.92 7.45
CA PRO A 336 -5.99 -18.31 7.41
C PRO A 336 -5.17 -17.01 7.37
N GLY A 337 -4.39 -16.79 8.42
CA GLY A 337 -3.65 -15.55 8.67
C GLY A 337 -2.97 -15.02 7.42
N VAL A 338 -2.98 -13.70 7.29
CA VAL A 338 -2.20 -12.94 6.29
C VAL A 338 -0.72 -13.08 6.67
N GLY A 339 -0.16 -14.25 6.53
CA GLY A 339 1.20 -14.42 6.99
C GLY A 339 1.70 -15.85 7.09
N GLY A 340 1.06 -16.77 6.44
CA GLY A 340 1.61 -18.12 6.32
C GLY A 340 2.94 -18.17 5.55
N SER A 341 3.86 -17.27 5.80
CA SER A 341 5.26 -17.33 5.39
C SER A 341 6.14 -17.51 6.61
N GLY A 342 6.36 -18.77 7.01
CA GLY A 342 7.66 -19.21 7.49
C GLY A 342 8.23 -18.70 8.82
N TRP A 343 7.46 -18.00 9.69
CA TRP A 343 8.01 -17.45 10.92
C TRP A 343 7.99 -18.41 12.12
N ASP A 344 7.19 -19.49 12.08
CA ASP A 344 7.02 -20.42 13.19
C ASP A 344 8.12 -21.50 13.32
N ARG A 345 9.22 -21.45 12.55
CA ARG A 345 10.26 -22.50 12.61
C ARG A 345 11.58 -22.07 13.26
N LEU A 346 11.67 -20.92 13.86
CA LEU A 346 12.90 -20.47 14.52
C LEU A 346 12.79 -20.22 16.03
N SER A 347 11.72 -20.66 16.70
CA SER A 347 11.64 -20.64 18.19
C SER A 347 11.81 -22.02 18.81
N GLY A 348 12.57 -22.91 18.21
CA GLY A 348 12.88 -24.25 18.74
C GLY A 348 14.35 -24.57 18.57
N THR A 349 15.17 -24.13 19.44
CA THR A 349 16.35 -24.64 20.18
C THR A 349 17.26 -23.51 20.62
#